data_2f43fdc3c32250b1d12a446f873bfd07
#
_entry.id   2f43fdc3c32250b1d12a446f873bfd07
#
_cell.length_a   1.000
_cell.length_b   1.000
_cell.length_c   1.000
_cell.angle_alpha   90.00
_cell.angle_beta   90.00
_cell.angle_gamma   90.00
#
_symmetry.space_group_name_H-M   'P 1'
#
loop_
_entity.id
_entity.type
_entity.pdbx_description
1 polymer ?
#
loop_
_entity_poly.entity_id
_entity_poly.type
_entity_poly.pdbx_seq_one_letter_code
_entity_poly.pdbx_strand_id
1 'polypeptide(L)'
;FLKKDDTLTIGTCDNGMYYSQAKINNKIDKSDLVIWTFKNNKIVSKNPNMYGYVRTKKPDNAIFVSCKKTISKVPGNDHTIIGAFSFKKAETFLKYSKDLIKLNKKINKEFYLDSVAKLCVSSKLTVKVNLVNKYIGWGTPTDFINNMVIKN
;
A
#
# COMPACT_ATOMS: atom_id res chain seq x y z
N PHE A 1 7.72 -23.88 0.44
CA PHE A 1 8.25 -22.85 1.36
C PHE A 1 8.76 -21.66 0.55
N LEU A 2 8.48 -20.44 1.01
CA LEU A 2 8.90 -19.19 0.37
C LEU A 2 10.43 -19.08 0.36
N LYS A 3 11.02 -18.94 -0.83
CA LYS A 3 12.46 -18.70 -1.00
C LYS A 3 12.77 -17.20 -0.93
N LYS A 4 14.01 -16.85 -0.62
CA LYS A 4 14.43 -15.44 -0.49
C LYS A 4 14.24 -14.64 -1.78
N ASP A 5 14.47 -15.27 -2.92
CA ASP A 5 14.37 -14.64 -4.24
C ASP A 5 12.96 -14.69 -4.86
N ASP A 6 12.01 -15.36 -4.20
CA ASP A 6 10.62 -15.40 -4.69
C ASP A 6 10.01 -14.01 -4.65
N THR A 7 9.21 -13.69 -5.66
CA THR A 7 8.32 -12.52 -5.62
C THR A 7 7.23 -12.75 -4.59
N LEU A 8 7.05 -11.78 -3.68
CA LEU A 8 6.05 -11.85 -2.61
C LEU A 8 5.04 -10.74 -2.79
N THR A 9 3.77 -11.10 -2.94
CA THR A 9 2.65 -10.14 -2.82
C THR A 9 1.86 -10.43 -1.56
N ILE A 10 1.72 -9.41 -0.72
CA ILE A 10 0.90 -9.44 0.50
C ILE A 10 -0.35 -8.64 0.18
N GLY A 11 -1.52 -9.24 0.32
CA GLY A 11 -2.82 -8.60 0.14
C GLY A 11 -3.53 -8.38 1.46
N THR A 12 -4.64 -7.66 1.42
CA THR A 12 -5.58 -7.50 2.53
C THR A 12 -6.73 -8.49 2.40
N CYS A 13 -7.41 -8.76 3.51
CA CYS A 13 -8.57 -9.67 3.53
C CYS A 13 -9.91 -8.94 3.37
N ASP A 14 -9.94 -7.61 3.49
CA ASP A 14 -11.15 -6.79 3.64
C ASP A 14 -11.33 -5.77 2.50
N ASN A 15 -10.64 -5.96 1.39
CA ASN A 15 -10.86 -5.17 0.18
C ASN A 15 -10.47 -5.91 -1.10
N GLY A 16 -11.07 -5.47 -2.20
CA GLY A 16 -10.77 -5.93 -3.55
C GLY A 16 -10.33 -4.80 -4.45
N MET A 17 -9.79 -5.16 -5.61
CA MET A 17 -9.33 -4.19 -6.58
C MET A 17 -9.33 -4.74 -8.01
N TYR A 18 -9.58 -3.86 -8.97
CA TYR A 18 -9.37 -4.15 -10.39
C TYR A 18 -8.03 -3.53 -10.84
N TYR A 19 -7.23 -4.29 -11.53
CA TYR A 19 -5.92 -3.85 -12.01
C TYR A 19 -5.48 -4.61 -13.28
N SER A 20 -4.46 -4.11 -13.95
CA SER A 20 -3.85 -4.78 -15.09
C SER A 20 -2.67 -5.63 -14.63
N GLN A 21 -2.76 -6.96 -14.84
CA GLN A 21 -1.68 -7.89 -14.48
C GLN A 21 -0.37 -7.57 -15.20
N ALA A 22 -0.45 -7.24 -16.49
CA ALA A 22 0.76 -6.89 -17.26
C ALA A 22 1.46 -5.63 -16.72
N LYS A 23 0.68 -4.61 -16.32
CA LYS A 23 1.24 -3.38 -15.74
C LYS A 23 1.91 -3.63 -14.40
N ILE A 24 1.31 -4.46 -13.54
CA ILE A 24 1.91 -4.76 -12.23
C ILE A 24 3.17 -5.59 -12.36
N ASN A 25 3.20 -6.60 -13.21
CA ASN A 25 4.37 -7.43 -13.46
C ASN A 25 5.56 -6.57 -13.91
N ASN A 26 5.35 -5.69 -14.90
CA ASN A 26 6.38 -4.75 -15.37
C ASN A 26 6.89 -3.81 -14.26
N LYS A 27 6.01 -3.40 -13.32
CA LYS A 27 6.44 -2.57 -12.18
C LYS A 27 7.27 -3.35 -11.18
N ILE A 28 6.88 -4.59 -10.86
CA ILE A 28 7.61 -5.48 -9.96
C ILE A 28 9.02 -5.75 -10.51
N ASP A 29 9.14 -6.02 -11.80
CA ASP A 29 10.43 -6.28 -12.45
C ASP A 29 11.40 -5.08 -12.35
N LYS A 30 10.86 -3.86 -12.33
CA LYS A 30 11.62 -2.59 -12.34
C LYS A 30 11.70 -1.90 -10.98
N SER A 31 11.38 -2.58 -9.89
CA SER A 31 11.43 -2.01 -8.54
C SER A 31 11.66 -3.07 -7.48
N ASP A 32 12.09 -2.67 -6.30
CA ASP A 32 12.25 -3.55 -5.14
C ASP A 32 10.93 -3.78 -4.42
N LEU A 33 10.05 -2.76 -4.47
CA LEU A 33 8.73 -2.76 -3.83
C LEU A 33 7.73 -2.00 -4.69
N VAL A 34 6.54 -2.54 -4.84
CA VAL A 34 5.36 -1.84 -5.36
C VAL A 34 4.31 -1.71 -4.27
N ILE A 35 3.90 -0.46 -3.99
CA ILE A 35 2.80 -0.14 -3.07
C ILE A 35 1.53 0.02 -3.88
N TRP A 36 0.48 -0.72 -3.54
CA TRP A 36 -0.81 -0.62 -4.21
C TRP A 36 -1.63 0.50 -3.61
N THR A 37 -2.17 1.37 -4.48
CA THR A 37 -2.84 2.60 -4.06
C THR A 37 -4.10 2.86 -4.87
N PHE A 38 -4.99 3.66 -4.28
CA PHE A 38 -6.13 4.26 -4.97
C PHE A 38 -6.17 5.78 -4.70
N LYS A 39 -6.99 6.50 -5.47
CA LYS A 39 -7.16 7.97 -5.38
C LYS A 39 -8.62 8.36 -5.60
N ASN A 40 -8.91 9.63 -5.38
CA ASN A 40 -10.20 10.24 -5.67
C ASN A 40 -11.38 9.56 -4.95
N ASN A 41 -11.16 9.18 -3.68
CA ASN A 41 -12.17 8.50 -2.89
C ASN A 41 -12.65 9.40 -1.74
N LYS A 42 -13.95 9.71 -1.77
CA LYS A 42 -14.60 10.57 -0.75
C LYS A 42 -14.64 9.94 0.65
N ILE A 43 -14.61 8.62 0.75
CA ILE A 43 -14.61 7.90 2.03
C ILE A 43 -13.34 8.19 2.82
N VAL A 44 -12.20 8.30 2.13
CA VAL A 44 -10.90 8.65 2.74
C VAL A 44 -10.98 9.99 3.48
N SER A 45 -11.71 10.96 2.92
CA SER A 45 -11.85 12.28 3.53
C SER A 45 -12.66 12.28 4.83
N LYS A 46 -13.50 11.26 5.05
CA LYS A 46 -14.29 11.12 6.29
C LYS A 46 -13.44 10.64 7.47
N ASN A 47 -12.50 9.69 7.20
CA ASN A 47 -11.65 9.11 8.23
C ASN A 47 -10.19 9.02 7.74
N PRO A 48 -9.54 10.17 7.49
CA PRO A 48 -8.25 10.19 6.77
C PRO A 48 -7.11 9.51 7.53
N ASN A 49 -7.17 9.50 8.86
CA ASN A 49 -6.15 8.87 9.71
C ASN A 49 -6.28 7.33 9.82
N MET A 50 -7.27 6.74 9.16
CA MET A 50 -7.34 5.28 9.04
C MET A 50 -6.39 4.72 7.97
N TYR A 51 -5.88 5.57 7.08
CA TYR A 51 -5.09 5.16 5.92
C TYR A 51 -3.62 5.59 6.03
N GLY A 52 -2.77 4.87 5.30
CA GLY A 52 -1.44 5.33 4.93
C GLY A 52 -1.47 6.02 3.56
N TYR A 53 -0.46 6.85 3.29
CA TYR A 53 -0.38 7.63 2.05
C TYR A 53 1.02 7.60 1.47
N VAL A 54 1.10 7.76 0.15
CA VAL A 54 2.36 7.84 -0.58
C VAL A 54 2.46 9.15 -1.33
N ARG A 55 3.56 9.88 -1.14
CA ARG A 55 3.95 10.98 -2.03
C ARG A 55 4.86 10.44 -3.11
N THR A 56 4.56 10.80 -4.35
CA THR A 56 5.32 10.32 -5.52
C THR A 56 6.04 11.46 -6.23
N LYS A 57 7.15 11.12 -6.90
CA LYS A 57 7.79 11.90 -7.95
C LYS A 57 7.52 11.18 -9.27
N LYS A 58 7.36 11.95 -10.37
CA LYS A 58 7.03 11.39 -11.70
C LYS A 58 7.97 10.25 -12.12
N PRO A 59 7.44 9.22 -12.80
CA PRO A 59 6.02 9.02 -13.10
C PRO A 59 5.28 8.35 -11.93
N ASP A 60 5.92 7.51 -11.10
CA ASP A 60 5.28 6.67 -10.08
C ASP A 60 6.24 6.27 -8.94
N ASN A 61 7.39 6.94 -8.82
CA ASN A 61 8.38 6.64 -7.79
C ASN A 61 7.91 7.19 -6.44
N ALA A 62 7.82 6.35 -5.44
CA ALA A 62 7.52 6.73 -4.07
C ALA A 62 8.73 7.44 -3.44
N ILE A 63 8.52 8.65 -2.92
CA ILE A 63 9.54 9.44 -2.23
C ILE A 63 9.25 9.63 -0.76
N PHE A 64 8.04 9.33 -0.32
CA PHE A 64 7.63 9.42 1.07
C PHE A 64 6.43 8.51 1.32
N VAL A 65 6.41 7.82 2.46
CA VAL A 65 5.30 6.99 2.92
C VAL A 65 4.92 7.44 4.33
N SER A 66 3.64 7.71 4.55
CA SER A 66 3.06 7.89 5.88
C SER A 66 2.26 6.66 6.28
N CYS A 67 2.12 6.45 7.59
CA CYS A 67 1.25 5.45 8.16
C CYS A 67 0.27 6.13 9.11
N LYS A 68 -1.02 5.94 8.91
CA LYS A 68 -2.10 6.50 9.73
C LYS A 68 -2.01 8.03 9.93
N LYS A 69 -1.48 8.74 8.93
CA LYS A 69 -1.31 10.21 8.99
C LYS A 69 -1.40 10.80 7.58
N THR A 70 -2.22 11.82 7.42
CA THR A 70 -2.38 12.57 6.16
C THR A 70 -1.10 13.27 5.72
N ILE A 71 -0.95 13.46 4.42
CA ILE A 71 0.22 14.14 3.81
C ILE A 71 -0.17 15.42 3.07
N SER A 72 -1.46 15.71 2.96
CA SER A 72 -2.00 16.92 2.35
C SER A 72 -3.30 17.38 3.04
N LYS A 73 -3.80 18.55 2.62
CA LYS A 73 -5.09 19.08 3.07
C LYS A 73 -6.29 18.39 2.42
N VAL A 74 -6.07 17.66 1.32
CA VAL A 74 -7.12 16.95 0.56
C VAL A 74 -6.73 15.48 0.40
N PRO A 75 -6.79 14.69 1.48
CA PRO A 75 -6.26 13.32 1.50
C PRO A 75 -6.92 12.38 0.49
N GLY A 76 -8.16 12.63 0.08
CA GLY A 76 -8.83 11.85 -0.95
C GLY A 76 -8.16 11.90 -2.33
N ASN A 77 -7.34 12.93 -2.60
CA ASN A 77 -6.61 13.09 -3.86
C ASN A 77 -5.19 12.50 -3.80
N ASP A 78 -4.72 12.10 -2.62
CA ASP A 78 -3.41 11.49 -2.45
C ASP A 78 -3.44 10.02 -2.86
N HIS A 79 -2.26 9.44 -3.11
CA HIS A 79 -2.11 8.00 -3.23
C HIS A 79 -2.36 7.34 -1.88
N THR A 80 -3.58 6.87 -1.67
CA THR A 80 -4.00 6.17 -0.45
C THR A 80 -3.60 4.70 -0.55
N ILE A 81 -2.96 4.15 0.46
CA ILE A 81 -2.48 2.77 0.50
C ILE A 81 -3.68 1.84 0.70
N ILE A 82 -3.79 0.81 -0.16
CA ILE A 82 -4.84 -0.23 -0.05
C ILE A 82 -4.52 -1.21 1.10
N GLY A 83 -3.23 -1.37 1.43
CA GLY A 83 -2.73 -2.41 2.33
C GLY A 83 -2.13 -3.59 1.58
N ALA A 84 -2.06 -3.52 0.25
CA ALA A 84 -1.38 -4.49 -0.59
C ALA A 84 0.01 -4.00 -1.00
N PHE A 85 0.99 -4.94 -1.00
CA PHE A 85 2.41 -4.67 -1.24
C PHE A 85 3.01 -5.83 -2.03
N SER A 86 3.73 -5.52 -3.12
CA SER A 86 4.46 -6.53 -3.90
C SER A 86 5.95 -6.27 -3.81
N PHE A 87 6.68 -7.19 -3.21
CA PHE A 87 8.14 -7.19 -3.13
C PHE A 87 8.70 -8.03 -4.27
N LYS A 88 9.69 -7.51 -5.00
CA LYS A 88 10.39 -8.26 -6.04
C LYS A 88 11.06 -9.50 -5.46
N LYS A 89 11.59 -9.39 -4.23
CA LYS A 89 12.20 -10.47 -3.48
C LYS A 89 11.65 -10.53 -2.07
N ALA A 90 11.26 -11.72 -1.63
CA ALA A 90 10.77 -11.96 -0.27
C ALA A 90 11.79 -11.57 0.81
N GLU A 91 13.09 -11.69 0.52
CA GLU A 91 14.15 -11.27 1.45
C GLU A 91 14.06 -9.78 1.82
N THR A 92 13.64 -8.92 0.89
CA THR A 92 13.43 -7.49 1.16
C THR A 92 12.37 -7.28 2.23
N PHE A 93 11.22 -7.95 2.10
CA PHE A 93 10.18 -7.91 3.13
C PHE A 93 10.70 -8.43 4.47
N LEU A 94 11.36 -9.59 4.48
CA LEU A 94 11.87 -10.23 5.70
C LEU A 94 12.89 -9.33 6.41
N LYS A 95 13.81 -8.72 5.66
CA LYS A 95 14.82 -7.80 6.20
C LYS A 95 14.16 -6.60 6.88
N TYR A 96 13.37 -5.84 6.14
CA TYR A 96 12.81 -4.58 6.64
C TYR A 96 11.72 -4.77 7.70
N SER A 97 11.03 -5.91 7.71
CA SER A 97 10.13 -6.29 8.80
C SER A 97 10.90 -6.58 10.10
N LYS A 98 12.01 -7.33 10.02
CA LYS A 98 12.90 -7.55 11.16
C LYS A 98 13.49 -6.24 11.69
N ASP A 99 13.95 -5.36 10.79
CA ASP A 99 14.48 -4.05 11.16
C ASP A 99 13.41 -3.19 11.87
N LEU A 100 12.16 -3.18 11.37
CA LEU A 100 11.06 -2.48 12.00
C LEU A 100 10.78 -2.99 13.41
N ILE A 101 10.75 -4.31 13.59
CA ILE A 101 10.53 -4.95 14.90
C ILE A 101 11.67 -4.61 15.84
N LYS A 102 12.93 -4.71 15.37
CA LYS A 102 14.12 -4.36 16.17
C LYS A 102 14.13 -2.89 16.60
N LEU A 103 13.71 -1.98 15.74
CA LEU A 103 13.57 -0.57 16.04
C LEU A 103 12.40 -0.27 17.00
N ASN A 104 11.51 -1.22 17.22
CA ASN A 104 10.30 -1.13 18.03
C ASN A 104 9.43 0.11 17.72
N LYS A 105 9.41 0.56 16.46
CA LYS A 105 8.65 1.73 16.00
C LYS A 105 7.21 1.32 15.68
N LYS A 106 6.39 1.26 16.72
CA LYS A 106 4.96 0.98 16.63
C LYS A 106 4.16 2.27 16.40
N ILE A 107 3.02 2.13 15.70
CA ILE A 107 1.97 3.16 15.59
C ILE A 107 0.70 2.53 16.17
N ASN A 108 0.02 3.22 17.07
CA ASN A 108 -1.13 2.68 17.80
C ASN A 108 -0.85 1.29 18.43
N LYS A 109 0.36 1.08 18.96
CA LYS A 109 0.86 -0.17 19.56
C LYS A 109 1.03 -1.35 18.58
N GLU A 110 0.93 -1.12 17.28
CA GLU A 110 1.00 -2.12 16.22
C GLU A 110 2.14 -1.86 15.23
N PHE A 111 2.59 -2.91 14.54
CA PHE A 111 3.47 -2.80 13.39
C PHE A 111 2.64 -2.84 12.11
N TYR A 112 2.87 -1.90 11.19
CA TYR A 112 2.18 -1.79 9.92
C TYR A 112 3.13 -2.02 8.74
N LEU A 113 2.61 -2.63 7.67
CA LEU A 113 3.35 -2.78 6.40
C LEU A 113 3.71 -1.43 5.77
N ASP A 114 2.90 -0.40 5.98
CA ASP A 114 3.20 0.98 5.58
C ASP A 114 4.53 1.44 6.18
N SER A 115 4.83 1.04 7.44
CA SER A 115 6.09 1.36 8.11
C SER A 115 7.27 0.59 7.52
N VAL A 116 7.05 -0.65 7.06
CA VAL A 116 8.06 -1.41 6.29
C VAL A 116 8.35 -0.68 4.97
N ALA A 117 7.31 -0.29 4.23
CA ALA A 117 7.46 0.47 2.99
C ALA A 117 8.17 1.81 3.21
N LYS A 118 7.89 2.50 4.32
CA LYS A 118 8.60 3.72 4.72
C LYS A 118 10.10 3.48 4.92
N LEU A 119 10.48 2.37 5.56
CA LEU A 119 11.89 1.98 5.73
C LEU A 119 12.54 1.71 4.37
N CYS A 120 11.87 0.99 3.45
CA CYS A 120 12.37 0.75 2.10
C CYS A 120 12.67 2.07 1.36
N VAL A 121 11.74 3.04 1.39
CA VAL A 121 11.96 4.37 0.79
C VAL A 121 13.13 5.10 1.45
N SER A 122 13.20 5.09 2.79
CA SER A 122 14.29 5.76 3.53
C SER A 122 15.66 5.12 3.25
N SER A 123 15.68 3.84 2.93
CA SER A 123 16.90 3.09 2.55
C SER A 123 17.25 3.23 1.06
N LYS A 124 16.58 4.12 0.33
CA LYS A 124 16.82 4.42 -1.10
C LYS A 124 16.56 3.23 -2.04
N LEU A 125 15.70 2.28 -1.63
CA LEU A 125 15.23 1.24 -2.54
C LEU A 125 14.35 1.86 -3.63
N THR A 126 14.30 1.21 -4.79
CA THR A 126 13.36 1.60 -5.86
C THR A 126 11.95 1.17 -5.48
N VAL A 127 11.17 2.12 -4.97
CA VAL A 127 9.78 1.89 -4.57
C VAL A 127 8.85 2.60 -5.54
N LYS A 128 7.90 1.87 -6.11
CA LYS A 128 6.90 2.41 -7.04
C LYS A 128 5.49 2.28 -6.48
N VAL A 129 4.58 3.10 -7.00
CA VAL A 129 3.15 2.93 -6.72
C VAL A 129 2.45 2.26 -7.90
N ASN A 130 1.48 1.39 -7.60
CA ASN A 130 0.52 0.88 -8.55
C ASN A 130 -0.86 1.47 -8.23
N LEU A 131 -1.30 2.45 -9.03
CA LEU A 131 -2.66 2.98 -8.94
C LEU A 131 -3.61 1.96 -9.57
N VAL A 132 -4.53 1.43 -8.76
CA VAL A 132 -5.54 0.47 -9.23
C VAL A 132 -6.63 1.15 -10.05
N ASN A 133 -7.26 0.41 -10.96
CA ASN A 133 -8.35 0.91 -11.79
C ASN A 133 -9.61 1.17 -10.96
N LYS A 134 -9.90 0.29 -9.99
CA LYS A 134 -11.02 0.42 -9.06
C LYS A 134 -10.64 -0.20 -7.72
N TYR A 135 -10.97 0.49 -6.65
CA TYR A 135 -10.88 0.01 -5.27
C TYR A 135 -12.27 -0.37 -4.77
N ILE A 136 -12.37 -1.48 -4.02
CA ILE A 136 -13.59 -1.99 -3.42
C ILE A 136 -13.29 -2.25 -1.94
N GLY A 137 -13.84 -1.45 -1.04
CA GLY A 137 -13.70 -1.65 0.40
C GLY A 137 -14.80 -2.56 0.94
N TRP A 138 -14.45 -3.44 1.88
CA TRP A 138 -15.37 -4.30 2.63
C TRP A 138 -15.10 -4.23 4.14
N GLY A 139 -14.16 -3.36 4.56
CA GLY A 139 -13.68 -3.28 5.93
C GLY A 139 -14.68 -2.71 6.95
N THR A 140 -15.79 -2.10 6.49
CA THR A 140 -16.88 -1.67 7.36
C THR A 140 -18.23 -2.24 6.89
N PRO A 141 -19.22 -2.44 7.78
CA PRO A 141 -20.56 -2.88 7.37
C PRO A 141 -21.17 -2.01 6.27
N THR A 142 -21.00 -0.68 6.37
CA THR A 142 -21.47 0.28 5.37
C THR A 142 -20.79 0.08 4.03
N ASP A 143 -19.46 -0.11 4.00
CA ASP A 143 -18.73 -0.35 2.76
C ASP A 143 -19.15 -1.65 2.11
N PHE A 144 -19.32 -2.69 2.93
CA PHE A 144 -19.77 -4.01 2.47
C PHE A 144 -21.14 -3.94 1.80
N ILE A 145 -22.14 -3.31 2.47
CA ILE A 145 -23.50 -3.12 1.94
C ILE A 145 -23.47 -2.32 0.64
N ASN A 146 -22.76 -1.18 0.62
CA ASN A 146 -22.68 -0.31 -0.55
C ASN A 146 -22.04 -0.99 -1.76
N ASN A 147 -21.12 -1.92 -1.54
CA ASN A 147 -20.45 -2.66 -2.62
C ASN A 147 -21.19 -3.95 -3.03
N MET A 148 -22.13 -4.46 -2.20
CA MET A 148 -23.01 -5.57 -2.58
C MET A 148 -24.19 -5.13 -3.46
N VAL A 149 -24.73 -3.94 -3.26
CA VAL A 149 -25.90 -3.40 -3.97
C VAL A 149 -25.60 -2.98 -5.43
N ILE A 150 -24.34 -2.96 -5.85
CA ILE A 150 -23.95 -2.57 -7.22
C ILE A 150 -24.09 -3.73 -8.25
N LYS A 151 -24.78 -4.81 -7.90
CA LYS A 151 -25.00 -5.95 -8.81
C LYS A 151 -26.48 -6.24 -9.05
N ASN A 152 -27.22 -5.24 -9.51
CA ASN A 152 -28.51 -5.50 -10.20
C ASN A 152 -28.61 -4.55 -11.38
#